data_ccdea879b3198cae8d6a3ba566933ee1
#
_entry.id   ccdea879b3198cae8d6a3ba566933ee1
#
_cell.length_a   1.000
_cell.length_b   1.000
_cell.length_c   1.000
_cell.angle_alpha   90.00
_cell.angle_beta   90.00
_cell.angle_gamma   90.00
#
_symmetry.space_group_name_H-M   'P 1'
#
loop_
_entity.id
_entity.type
_entity.pdbx_description
1 polymer ?
#
loop_
_entity_poly.entity_id
_entity_poly.type
_entity_poly.pdbx_seq_one_letter_code
_entity_poly.pdbx_strand_id
1 'polypeptide(L)'
;MGMLQDGRWVDQWYNTKETDGQFVRKAPQFRNWITADGAPGPSGDGGFKAEAGRYHLYVSLACPWAHRALIFRSLKGLKSMISISVVHWYMADKGWTFQPSDGAVPDTVNGADYLHQVYTAAKHDYSGRVTVPVLWDKKTKTIISNESPEIIRMFNSAFDGIGATPGDYYPEQLRTEIDALNDRIYDAVNNGVYKAGFATTQDAYEEAIVPLFETLDWLEERLSKQHYLTGSQITEADWRLFTTLVRFDPVYVGHFKCNIRRIADYPNLSGYVRDLYQQPGVAETVNMEHIKNHYYGSHETVNPSRVVPMGPVVDYTASHDRAKLG
;
A
#
# COMPACT_ATOMS: atom_id res chain seq x y z
N MET A 1 -6.35 -16.93 -3.79
CA MET A 1 -5.16 -16.20 -3.25
C MET A 1 -4.21 -17.21 -2.61
N GLY A 2 -2.96 -17.28 -3.05
CA GLY A 2 -2.06 -18.37 -2.67
C GLY A 2 -0.67 -17.91 -2.21
N MET A 3 0.23 -18.86 -2.22
CA MET A 3 1.64 -18.68 -1.84
C MET A 3 2.53 -19.59 -2.68
N LEU A 4 3.81 -19.33 -2.66
CA LEU A 4 4.81 -20.27 -3.15
C LEU A 4 5.30 -21.17 -2.01
N GLN A 5 5.51 -22.46 -2.32
CA GLN A 5 6.19 -23.43 -1.47
C GLN A 5 7.26 -24.12 -2.34
N ASP A 6 8.51 -23.93 -1.99
CA ASP A 6 9.68 -24.43 -2.74
C ASP A 6 9.57 -24.14 -4.26
N GLY A 7 9.23 -22.86 -4.58
CA GLY A 7 9.05 -22.38 -5.94
C GLY A 7 7.77 -22.81 -6.65
N ARG A 8 6.91 -23.61 -6.02
CA ARG A 8 5.65 -24.10 -6.60
C ARG A 8 4.47 -23.31 -6.07
N TRP A 9 3.59 -22.87 -6.97
CA TRP A 9 2.37 -22.17 -6.58
C TRP A 9 1.37 -23.09 -5.90
N VAL A 10 0.85 -22.67 -4.74
CA VAL A 10 -0.20 -23.34 -3.97
C VAL A 10 -1.31 -22.33 -3.69
N ASP A 11 -2.53 -22.64 -4.13
CA ASP A 11 -3.70 -21.82 -3.81
C ASP A 11 -4.17 -22.10 -2.38
N GLN A 12 -3.56 -21.42 -1.43
CA GLN A 12 -3.84 -21.56 0.00
C GLN A 12 -3.98 -20.20 0.66
N TRP A 13 -5.16 -19.91 1.18
CA TRP A 13 -5.42 -18.72 1.98
C TRP A 13 -4.77 -18.79 3.37
N TYR A 14 -4.86 -17.75 4.14
CA TYR A 14 -4.44 -17.71 5.54
C TYR A 14 -5.28 -18.71 6.36
N ASN A 15 -4.63 -19.50 7.21
CA ASN A 15 -5.31 -20.42 8.09
C ASN A 15 -5.67 -19.75 9.41
N THR A 16 -6.82 -19.09 9.45
CA THR A 16 -7.31 -18.39 10.66
C THR A 16 -7.73 -19.34 11.78
N LYS A 17 -7.89 -20.64 11.50
CA LYS A 17 -8.20 -21.63 12.56
C LYS A 17 -7.03 -21.87 13.52
N GLU A 18 -5.78 -21.64 13.07
CA GLU A 18 -4.57 -21.75 13.90
C GLU A 18 -4.29 -20.47 14.70
N THR A 19 -5.07 -19.43 14.49
CA THR A 19 -4.89 -18.10 15.10
C THR A 19 -6.18 -17.60 15.75
N ASP A 20 -7.02 -18.46 16.25
CA ASP A 20 -8.28 -18.16 16.95
C ASP A 20 -9.19 -17.19 16.15
N GLY A 21 -9.18 -17.32 14.83
CA GLY A 21 -9.95 -16.47 13.93
C GLY A 21 -9.25 -15.19 13.48
N GLN A 22 -8.04 -14.92 13.95
CA GLN A 22 -7.30 -13.70 13.63
C GLN A 22 -6.58 -13.80 12.28
N PHE A 23 -6.53 -12.68 11.56
CA PHE A 23 -5.71 -12.53 10.37
C PHE A 23 -4.29 -12.06 10.74
N VAL A 24 -3.30 -12.93 10.51
CA VAL A 24 -1.89 -12.68 10.83
C VAL A 24 -1.03 -12.62 9.58
N ARG A 25 -0.29 -11.50 9.39
CA ARG A 25 0.68 -11.32 8.28
C ARG A 25 2.05 -11.84 8.66
N LYS A 26 2.72 -12.50 7.70
CA LYS A 26 4.15 -12.83 7.80
C LYS A 26 4.98 -11.69 7.21
N ALA A 27 6.17 -11.47 7.79
CA ALA A 27 7.11 -10.45 7.30
C ALA A 27 7.61 -10.78 5.88
N PRO A 28 7.83 -9.76 5.03
CA PRO A 28 8.46 -9.91 3.71
C PRO A 28 9.91 -10.39 3.84
N GLN A 29 10.41 -11.10 2.81
CA GLN A 29 11.76 -11.68 2.83
C GLN A 29 12.79 -10.88 2.03
N PHE A 30 12.37 -10.10 1.03
CA PHE A 30 13.26 -9.26 0.24
C PHE A 30 13.36 -7.88 0.88
N ARG A 31 14.54 -7.56 1.45
CA ARG A 31 14.76 -6.38 2.29
C ARG A 31 16.08 -5.64 1.94
N ASN A 32 16.48 -5.68 0.67
CA ASN A 32 17.60 -4.88 0.16
C ASN A 32 17.19 -3.43 -0.11
N TRP A 33 18.16 -2.54 -0.29
CA TRP A 33 17.93 -1.11 -0.44
C TRP A 33 18.61 -0.55 -1.68
N ILE A 34 17.91 0.35 -2.38
CA ILE A 34 18.55 1.28 -3.31
C ILE A 34 19.11 2.44 -2.48
N THR A 35 20.37 2.76 -2.69
CA THR A 35 21.05 3.91 -2.09
C THR A 35 21.70 4.77 -3.18
N ALA A 36 22.03 6.00 -2.87
CA ALA A 36 22.62 6.95 -3.84
C ALA A 36 23.94 6.43 -4.44
N ASP A 37 24.73 5.72 -3.66
CA ASP A 37 26.06 5.21 -4.03
C ASP A 37 26.14 3.69 -4.23
N GLY A 38 25.10 2.96 -3.83
CA GLY A 38 25.04 1.50 -3.86
C GLY A 38 25.56 0.83 -2.59
N ALA A 39 25.87 1.57 -1.53
CA ALA A 39 26.19 1.02 -0.22
C ALA A 39 25.00 0.24 0.38
N PRO A 40 25.21 -0.69 1.33
CA PRO A 40 24.13 -1.32 2.06
C PRO A 40 23.23 -0.29 2.74
N GLY A 41 21.92 -0.55 2.74
CA GLY A 41 20.96 0.24 3.50
C GLY A 41 20.81 -0.24 4.96
N PRO A 42 19.71 0.12 5.65
CA PRO A 42 19.42 -0.35 7.00
C PRO A 42 19.27 -1.87 7.12
N SER A 43 18.98 -2.55 6.02
CA SER A 43 18.90 -4.01 5.91
C SER A 43 19.40 -4.49 4.56
N GLY A 44 19.73 -5.79 4.49
CA GLY A 44 20.16 -6.48 3.27
C GLY A 44 21.58 -6.12 2.81
N ASP A 45 21.87 -6.49 1.56
CA ASP A 45 23.18 -6.34 0.94
C ASP A 45 23.24 -5.07 0.08
N GLY A 46 24.45 -4.53 -0.15
CA GLY A 46 24.69 -3.42 -1.08
C GLY A 46 24.67 -3.86 -2.55
N GLY A 47 25.01 -2.91 -3.45
CA GLY A 47 25.09 -3.14 -4.90
C GLY A 47 23.95 -2.53 -5.71
N PHE A 48 22.97 -1.93 -5.07
CA PHE A 48 21.79 -1.33 -5.71
C PHE A 48 21.90 0.20 -5.73
N LYS A 49 22.83 0.71 -6.53
CA LYS A 49 22.99 2.15 -6.72
C LYS A 49 21.81 2.73 -7.49
N ALA A 50 21.34 3.93 -7.11
CA ALA A 50 20.32 4.68 -7.84
C ALA A 50 20.80 4.98 -9.27
N GLU A 51 20.10 4.43 -10.25
CA GLU A 51 20.37 4.57 -11.68
C GLU A 51 19.02 4.74 -12.42
N ALA A 52 18.89 5.78 -13.23
CA ALA A 52 17.68 5.97 -14.05
C ALA A 52 17.50 4.80 -15.04
N GLY A 53 16.27 4.28 -15.13
CA GLY A 53 15.95 3.18 -16.03
C GLY A 53 16.37 1.77 -15.55
N ARG A 54 17.12 1.65 -14.45
CA ARG A 54 17.56 0.35 -13.90
C ARG A 54 16.42 -0.43 -13.23
N TYR A 55 15.57 0.25 -12.51
CA TYR A 55 14.57 -0.38 -11.65
C TYR A 55 13.20 -0.46 -12.27
N HIS A 56 12.39 -1.41 -11.79
CA HIS A 56 11.03 -1.63 -12.21
C HIS A 56 10.15 -1.93 -10.99
N LEU A 57 8.93 -1.42 -10.98
CA LEU A 57 7.98 -1.56 -9.88
C LEU A 57 6.76 -2.36 -10.33
N TYR A 58 6.48 -3.48 -9.68
CA TYR A 58 5.24 -4.24 -9.87
C TYR A 58 4.22 -3.82 -8.82
N VAL A 59 3.01 -3.47 -9.26
CA VAL A 59 1.95 -2.95 -8.40
C VAL A 59 0.58 -3.50 -8.76
N SER A 60 -0.35 -3.40 -7.80
CA SER A 60 -1.78 -3.42 -8.05
C SER A 60 -2.34 -2.04 -7.69
N LEU A 61 -3.17 -1.45 -8.55
CA LEU A 61 -3.84 -0.18 -8.25
C LEU A 61 -4.86 -0.31 -7.13
N ALA A 62 -5.32 -1.54 -6.83
CA ALA A 62 -6.19 -1.82 -5.70
C ALA A 62 -5.45 -1.82 -4.35
N CYS A 63 -4.17 -2.23 -4.32
CA CYS A 63 -3.44 -2.49 -3.09
C CYS A 63 -2.98 -1.20 -2.39
N PRO A 64 -3.34 -0.95 -1.10
CA PRO A 64 -2.92 0.24 -0.38
C PRO A 64 -1.41 0.26 -0.11
N TRP A 65 -0.79 -0.91 0.03
CA TRP A 65 0.67 -1.00 0.22
C TRP A 65 1.43 -0.59 -1.04
N ALA A 66 1.01 -1.07 -2.22
CA ALA A 66 1.59 -0.66 -3.50
C ALA A 66 1.29 0.80 -3.83
N HIS A 67 0.14 1.32 -3.42
CA HIS A 67 -0.26 2.70 -3.61
C HIS A 67 0.72 3.69 -2.97
N ARG A 68 1.30 3.36 -1.81
CA ARG A 68 2.37 4.17 -1.19
C ARG A 68 3.53 4.39 -2.15
N ALA A 69 4.02 3.33 -2.78
CA ALA A 69 5.11 3.41 -3.75
C ALA A 69 4.74 4.20 -5.01
N LEU A 70 3.49 4.10 -5.48
CA LEU A 70 2.98 4.89 -6.60
C LEU A 70 2.95 6.39 -6.27
N ILE A 71 2.48 6.76 -5.08
CA ILE A 71 2.48 8.15 -4.60
C ILE A 71 3.92 8.71 -4.60
N PHE A 72 4.86 8.02 -3.95
CA PHE A 72 6.25 8.48 -3.90
C PHE A 72 6.91 8.52 -5.29
N ARG A 73 6.62 7.56 -6.16
CA ARG A 73 7.07 7.59 -7.56
C ARG A 73 6.56 8.85 -8.30
N SER A 74 5.35 9.30 -8.00
CA SER A 74 4.77 10.52 -8.55
C SER A 74 5.38 11.78 -7.93
N LEU A 75 5.35 11.91 -6.60
CA LEU A 75 5.82 13.08 -5.86
C LEU A 75 7.31 13.36 -6.10
N LYS A 76 8.11 12.32 -6.22
CA LYS A 76 9.56 12.42 -6.45
C LYS A 76 9.94 12.47 -7.95
N GLY A 77 8.96 12.57 -8.86
CA GLY A 77 9.23 12.69 -10.30
C GLY A 77 9.89 11.45 -10.92
N LEU A 78 9.73 10.26 -10.31
CA LEU A 78 10.46 9.05 -10.71
C LEU A 78 9.80 8.29 -11.88
N LYS A 79 8.75 8.80 -12.50
CA LYS A 79 8.01 8.10 -13.56
C LYS A 79 8.87 7.75 -14.77
N SER A 80 9.82 8.61 -15.13
CA SER A 80 10.78 8.37 -16.21
C SER A 80 11.97 7.49 -15.80
N MET A 81 12.26 7.38 -14.49
CA MET A 81 13.41 6.65 -13.96
C MET A 81 13.07 5.22 -13.56
N ILE A 82 11.83 4.96 -13.14
CA ILE A 82 11.37 3.66 -12.65
C ILE A 82 10.12 3.27 -13.44
N SER A 83 10.24 2.27 -14.31
CA SER A 83 9.12 1.73 -15.08
C SER A 83 8.18 0.91 -14.18
N ILE A 84 6.93 0.67 -14.63
CA ILE A 84 5.95 -0.11 -13.87
C ILE A 84 5.30 -1.19 -14.72
N SER A 85 4.89 -2.28 -14.06
CA SER A 85 3.84 -3.20 -14.50
C SER A 85 2.72 -3.22 -13.48
N VAL A 86 1.49 -3.31 -13.96
CA VAL A 86 0.29 -3.26 -13.14
C VAL A 86 -0.48 -4.56 -13.32
N VAL A 87 -0.67 -5.31 -12.25
CA VAL A 87 -1.44 -6.55 -12.29
C VAL A 87 -2.94 -6.27 -12.48
N HIS A 88 -3.64 -7.24 -13.04
CA HIS A 88 -5.09 -7.23 -13.17
C HIS A 88 -5.76 -7.06 -11.79
N TRP A 89 -6.89 -6.38 -11.72
CA TRP A 89 -7.62 -6.19 -10.47
C TRP A 89 -8.15 -7.50 -9.88
N TYR A 90 -8.53 -8.47 -10.72
CA TYR A 90 -9.01 -9.76 -10.26
C TYR A 90 -7.85 -10.69 -9.91
N MET A 91 -7.84 -11.16 -8.68
CA MET A 91 -6.86 -12.13 -8.19
C MET A 91 -7.54 -13.49 -8.00
N ALA A 92 -7.36 -14.36 -8.98
CA ALA A 92 -7.94 -15.70 -9.02
C ALA A 92 -7.06 -16.77 -8.30
N ASP A 93 -7.31 -18.04 -8.61
CA ASP A 93 -6.62 -19.23 -8.08
C ASP A 93 -5.10 -19.19 -8.27
N LYS A 94 -4.62 -18.62 -9.39
CA LYS A 94 -3.18 -18.42 -9.65
C LYS A 94 -2.59 -17.11 -9.12
N GLY A 95 -3.34 -16.39 -8.29
CA GLY A 95 -2.91 -15.12 -7.72
C GLY A 95 -2.96 -13.95 -8.71
N TRP A 96 -2.04 -13.01 -8.55
CA TRP A 96 -1.94 -11.84 -9.42
C TRP A 96 -1.48 -12.19 -10.83
N THR A 97 -2.22 -11.74 -11.85
CA THR A 97 -1.92 -11.92 -13.28
C THR A 97 -1.66 -10.60 -13.98
N PHE A 98 -0.91 -10.65 -15.08
CA PHE A 98 -0.69 -9.52 -15.99
C PHE A 98 -1.62 -9.56 -17.23
N GLN A 99 -2.72 -10.31 -17.17
CA GLN A 99 -3.70 -10.32 -18.26
C GLN A 99 -4.25 -8.92 -18.54
N PRO A 100 -4.61 -8.62 -19.79
CA PRO A 100 -5.15 -7.33 -20.17
C PRO A 100 -6.46 -6.99 -19.42
N SER A 101 -6.55 -5.79 -18.90
CA SER A 101 -7.77 -5.12 -18.43
C SER A 101 -7.52 -3.62 -18.40
N ASP A 102 -8.57 -2.82 -18.25
CA ASP A 102 -8.39 -1.37 -18.09
C ASP A 102 -7.49 -1.07 -16.89
N GLY A 103 -6.45 -0.29 -17.10
CA GLY A 103 -5.44 0.06 -16.08
C GLY A 103 -4.37 -1.01 -15.82
N ALA A 104 -4.48 -2.24 -16.35
CA ALA A 104 -3.41 -3.23 -16.27
C ALA A 104 -2.28 -2.90 -17.24
N VAL A 105 -1.04 -3.18 -16.82
CA VAL A 105 0.17 -3.02 -17.65
C VAL A 105 0.96 -4.33 -17.62
N PRO A 106 1.19 -4.98 -18.77
CA PRO A 106 1.85 -6.27 -18.83
C PRO A 106 3.29 -6.21 -18.28
N ASP A 107 3.83 -7.37 -17.91
CA ASP A 107 5.24 -7.48 -17.55
C ASP A 107 6.13 -7.46 -18.78
N THR A 108 6.72 -6.30 -19.06
CA THR A 108 7.64 -6.09 -20.18
C THR A 108 9.11 -6.37 -19.81
N VAL A 109 9.39 -6.72 -18.54
CA VAL A 109 10.75 -6.94 -18.03
C VAL A 109 11.12 -8.42 -18.02
N ASN A 110 10.26 -9.26 -17.45
CA ASN A 110 10.48 -10.71 -17.35
C ASN A 110 9.54 -11.50 -18.27
N GLY A 111 8.52 -10.86 -18.87
CA GLY A 111 7.52 -11.53 -19.71
C GLY A 111 6.64 -12.50 -18.93
N ALA A 112 6.43 -12.27 -17.64
CA ALA A 112 5.65 -13.13 -16.78
C ALA A 112 4.14 -12.95 -17.01
N ASP A 113 3.38 -14.05 -17.00
CA ASP A 113 1.91 -14.04 -17.01
C ASP A 113 1.34 -13.80 -15.60
N TYR A 114 2.09 -14.23 -14.58
CA TYR A 114 1.69 -14.15 -13.17
C TYR A 114 2.81 -13.59 -12.30
N LEU A 115 2.44 -12.83 -11.29
CA LEU A 115 3.42 -12.22 -10.37
C LEU A 115 4.28 -13.26 -9.62
N HIS A 116 3.74 -14.45 -9.32
CA HIS A 116 4.53 -15.50 -8.67
C HIS A 116 5.74 -15.95 -9.50
N GLN A 117 5.69 -15.81 -10.84
CA GLN A 117 6.82 -16.11 -11.72
C GLN A 117 7.95 -15.07 -11.57
N VAL A 118 7.64 -13.82 -11.23
CA VAL A 118 8.64 -12.80 -10.89
C VAL A 118 9.37 -13.17 -9.60
N TYR A 119 8.66 -13.72 -8.62
CA TYR A 119 9.27 -14.22 -7.37
C TYR A 119 10.19 -15.41 -7.60
N THR A 120 9.77 -16.38 -8.41
CA THR A 120 10.61 -17.56 -8.74
C THR A 120 11.76 -17.20 -9.68
N ALA A 121 11.65 -16.14 -10.49
CA ALA A 121 12.77 -15.60 -11.26
C ALA A 121 13.85 -14.99 -10.35
N ALA A 122 13.46 -14.34 -9.24
CA ALA A 122 14.40 -13.81 -8.25
C ALA A 122 15.02 -14.90 -7.37
N LYS A 123 14.20 -15.88 -6.96
CA LYS A 123 14.60 -17.00 -6.10
C LYS A 123 13.77 -18.24 -6.47
N HIS A 124 14.38 -19.20 -7.16
CA HIS A 124 13.68 -20.34 -7.76
C HIS A 124 12.94 -21.23 -6.75
N ASP A 125 13.43 -21.33 -5.53
CA ASP A 125 12.90 -22.13 -4.41
C ASP A 125 12.13 -21.26 -3.39
N TYR A 126 11.70 -20.03 -3.77
CA TYR A 126 11.02 -19.13 -2.86
C TYR A 126 9.81 -19.77 -2.20
N SER A 127 9.73 -19.65 -0.87
CA SER A 127 8.58 -20.06 -0.07
C SER A 127 8.02 -18.87 0.69
N GLY A 128 6.78 -18.46 0.39
CA GLY A 128 6.14 -17.32 1.01
C GLY A 128 4.98 -16.73 0.20
N ARG A 129 4.35 -15.69 0.73
CA ARG A 129 3.28 -14.97 0.04
C ARG A 129 3.82 -14.17 -1.14
N VAL A 130 3.04 -14.12 -2.21
CA VAL A 130 3.33 -13.33 -3.41
C VAL A 130 2.49 -12.06 -3.33
N THR A 131 3.14 -10.95 -3.01
CA THR A 131 2.51 -9.67 -2.69
C THR A 131 3.00 -8.54 -3.58
N VAL A 132 2.29 -7.43 -3.61
CA VAL A 132 2.69 -6.15 -4.19
C VAL A 132 2.76 -5.07 -3.10
N PRO A 133 3.64 -4.06 -3.21
CA PRO A 133 4.56 -3.78 -4.31
C PRO A 133 5.74 -4.75 -4.37
N VAL A 134 6.39 -4.83 -5.53
CA VAL A 134 7.68 -5.49 -5.71
C VAL A 134 8.61 -4.51 -6.45
N LEU A 135 9.74 -4.19 -5.85
CA LEU A 135 10.80 -3.41 -6.49
C LEU A 135 11.85 -4.36 -7.06
N TRP A 136 12.01 -4.33 -8.38
CA TRP A 136 12.86 -5.24 -9.15
C TRP A 136 14.09 -4.52 -9.71
N ASP A 137 15.24 -5.15 -9.67
CA ASP A 137 16.46 -4.72 -10.37
C ASP A 137 16.62 -5.47 -11.70
N LYS A 138 16.49 -4.76 -12.81
CA LYS A 138 16.67 -5.31 -14.17
C LYS A 138 18.09 -5.75 -14.45
N LYS A 139 19.09 -5.16 -13.77
CA LYS A 139 20.52 -5.44 -13.98
C LYS A 139 20.95 -6.76 -13.34
N THR A 140 20.54 -6.99 -12.11
CA THR A 140 20.88 -8.22 -11.35
C THR A 140 19.77 -9.27 -11.40
N LYS A 141 18.62 -8.95 -12.03
CA LYS A 141 17.46 -9.84 -12.19
C LYS A 141 16.97 -10.42 -10.86
N THR A 142 16.77 -9.55 -9.88
CA THR A 142 16.29 -9.95 -8.56
C THR A 142 15.30 -8.93 -7.98
N ILE A 143 14.55 -9.37 -6.98
CA ILE A 143 13.71 -8.48 -6.16
C ILE A 143 14.62 -7.79 -5.14
N ILE A 144 14.56 -6.46 -5.08
CA ILE A 144 15.25 -5.66 -4.07
C ILE A 144 14.46 -5.68 -2.77
N SER A 145 13.23 -5.23 -2.84
CA SER A 145 12.31 -5.18 -1.68
C SER A 145 10.87 -5.41 -2.10
N ASN A 146 10.09 -6.05 -1.25
CA ASN A 146 8.65 -6.13 -1.32
C ASN A 146 7.98 -5.56 -0.05
N GLU A 147 8.69 -4.64 0.63
CA GLU A 147 8.21 -3.94 1.82
C GLU A 147 7.97 -2.46 1.52
N SER A 148 6.70 -2.06 1.50
CA SER A 148 6.31 -0.71 1.07
C SER A 148 6.91 0.44 1.89
N PRO A 149 7.02 0.38 3.23
CA PRO A 149 7.69 1.43 4.02
C PRO A 149 9.15 1.65 3.62
N GLU A 150 9.86 0.59 3.24
CA GLU A 150 11.26 0.70 2.79
C GLU A 150 11.34 1.27 1.38
N ILE A 151 10.48 0.80 0.48
CA ILE A 151 10.42 1.29 -0.91
C ILE A 151 10.17 2.79 -0.95
N ILE A 152 9.24 3.31 -0.13
CA ILE A 152 8.99 4.75 -0.12
C ILE A 152 10.17 5.55 0.44
N ARG A 153 10.91 5.04 1.43
CA ARG A 153 12.12 5.68 1.96
C ARG A 153 13.26 5.66 0.94
N MET A 154 13.41 4.57 0.16
CA MET A 154 14.33 4.54 -0.97
C MET A 154 13.95 5.60 -2.02
N PHE A 155 12.68 5.72 -2.38
CA PHE A 155 12.23 6.71 -3.36
C PHE A 155 12.34 8.14 -2.84
N ASN A 156 12.22 8.36 -1.53
CA ASN A 156 12.31 9.65 -0.90
C ASN A 156 13.68 10.33 -1.09
N SER A 157 14.78 9.56 -1.11
CA SER A 157 16.13 10.17 -1.05
C SER A 157 17.15 9.58 -2.01
N ALA A 158 17.07 8.29 -2.37
CA ALA A 158 18.15 7.64 -3.12
C ALA A 158 18.40 8.27 -4.51
N PHE A 159 17.39 8.84 -5.14
CA PHE A 159 17.44 9.38 -6.50
C PHE A 159 17.68 10.90 -6.57
N ASP A 160 17.85 11.58 -5.43
CA ASP A 160 17.98 13.05 -5.40
C ASP A 160 19.19 13.51 -6.22
N GLY A 161 20.32 12.82 -6.13
CA GLY A 161 21.54 13.13 -6.87
C GLY A 161 21.48 12.90 -8.39
N ILE A 162 20.40 12.33 -8.92
CA ILE A 162 20.23 12.04 -10.35
C ILE A 162 18.95 12.67 -10.95
N GLY A 163 18.37 13.66 -10.25
CA GLY A 163 17.30 14.51 -10.77
C GLY A 163 15.89 14.17 -10.29
N ALA A 164 15.73 13.49 -9.16
CA ALA A 164 14.43 13.37 -8.50
C ALA A 164 13.92 14.75 -8.05
N THR A 165 12.61 14.90 -7.97
CA THR A 165 11.99 16.13 -7.48
C THR A 165 12.43 16.35 -6.02
N PRO A 166 12.90 17.58 -5.64
CA PRO A 166 13.24 17.90 -4.26
C PRO A 166 12.07 17.70 -3.30
N GLY A 167 12.39 17.42 -2.06
CA GLY A 167 11.45 17.22 -0.95
C GLY A 167 11.82 16.01 -0.12
N ASP A 168 11.70 16.16 1.20
CA ASP A 168 11.97 15.11 2.17
C ASP A 168 10.71 14.83 3.00
N TYR A 169 10.14 13.66 2.84
CA TYR A 169 8.96 13.19 3.57
C TYR A 169 9.31 12.41 4.85
N TYR A 170 10.62 12.26 5.16
CA TYR A 170 11.12 11.63 6.37
C TYR A 170 12.29 12.43 6.97
N PRO A 171 12.06 13.74 7.24
CA PRO A 171 13.11 14.64 7.69
C PRO A 171 13.61 14.26 9.09
N GLU A 172 14.92 14.40 9.30
CA GLU A 172 15.63 13.88 10.48
C GLU A 172 14.99 14.32 11.81
N GLN A 173 14.62 15.58 11.90
CA GLN A 173 14.02 16.18 13.11
C GLN A 173 12.64 15.62 13.48
N LEU A 174 11.93 14.99 12.52
CA LEU A 174 10.59 14.44 12.75
C LEU A 174 10.58 12.89 12.78
N ARG A 175 11.69 12.21 12.56
CA ARG A 175 11.75 10.74 12.43
C ARG A 175 11.13 10.01 13.61
N THR A 176 11.47 10.43 14.83
CA THR A 176 10.95 9.81 16.05
C THR A 176 9.42 9.91 16.12
N GLU A 177 8.86 11.07 15.78
CA GLU A 177 7.41 11.25 15.77
C GLU A 177 6.75 10.49 14.62
N ILE A 178 7.34 10.54 13.41
CA ILE A 178 6.86 9.80 12.25
C ILE A 178 6.83 8.30 12.52
N ASP A 179 7.88 7.74 13.11
CA ASP A 179 7.94 6.31 13.40
C ASP A 179 6.91 5.91 14.45
N ALA A 180 6.74 6.68 15.52
CA ALA A 180 5.70 6.43 16.53
C ALA A 180 4.27 6.50 15.96
N LEU A 181 4.01 7.47 15.08
CA LEU A 181 2.75 7.58 14.34
C LEU A 181 2.53 6.36 13.43
N ASN A 182 3.57 5.99 12.69
CA ASN A 182 3.52 4.85 11.77
C ASN A 182 3.22 3.54 12.49
N ASP A 183 3.82 3.30 13.66
CA ASP A 183 3.60 2.06 14.43
C ASP A 183 2.15 1.96 14.90
N ARG A 184 1.62 3.02 15.49
CA ARG A 184 0.21 3.05 15.93
C ARG A 184 -0.76 2.90 14.76
N ILE A 185 -0.57 3.69 13.70
CA ILE A 185 -1.43 3.69 12.51
C ILE A 185 -1.33 2.36 11.76
N TYR A 186 -0.15 1.76 11.67
CA TYR A 186 0.01 0.47 11.00
C TYR A 186 -0.81 -0.61 11.68
N ASP A 187 -0.68 -0.77 12.99
CA ASP A 187 -1.34 -1.87 13.69
C ASP A 187 -2.85 -1.68 13.78
N ALA A 188 -3.29 -0.47 14.18
CA ALA A 188 -4.70 -0.22 14.45
C ALA A 188 -5.52 0.14 13.21
N VAL A 189 -4.92 0.83 12.21
CA VAL A 189 -5.66 1.33 11.04
C VAL A 189 -5.28 0.58 9.78
N ASN A 190 -4.02 0.68 9.31
CA ASN A 190 -3.65 0.10 8.02
C ASN A 190 -3.81 -1.42 7.97
N ASN A 191 -3.40 -2.12 9.02
CA ASN A 191 -3.60 -3.55 9.18
C ASN A 191 -4.92 -3.88 9.89
N GLY A 192 -5.41 -2.97 10.74
CA GLY A 192 -6.65 -3.12 11.50
C GLY A 192 -7.87 -3.40 10.63
N VAL A 193 -8.02 -2.68 9.51
CA VAL A 193 -9.12 -2.93 8.55
C VAL A 193 -9.07 -4.35 7.97
N TYR A 194 -7.89 -4.93 7.78
CA TYR A 194 -7.73 -6.31 7.33
C TYR A 194 -7.95 -7.32 8.45
N LYS A 195 -7.48 -7.01 9.67
CA LYS A 195 -7.76 -7.83 10.86
C LYS A 195 -9.27 -7.97 11.05
N ALA A 196 -10.02 -6.85 11.00
CA ALA A 196 -11.48 -6.86 11.08
C ALA A 196 -12.14 -7.58 9.90
N GLY A 197 -11.71 -7.28 8.66
CA GLY A 197 -12.35 -7.78 7.43
C GLY A 197 -12.18 -9.27 7.21
N PHE A 198 -11.07 -9.86 7.64
CA PHE A 198 -10.75 -11.27 7.51
C PHE A 198 -10.90 -12.06 8.80
N ALA A 199 -11.38 -11.45 9.88
CA ALA A 199 -11.75 -12.15 11.11
C ALA A 199 -12.79 -13.23 10.82
N THR A 200 -12.61 -14.41 11.42
CA THR A 200 -13.55 -15.53 11.28
C THR A 200 -14.24 -15.89 12.59
N THR A 201 -13.98 -15.14 13.65
CA THR A 201 -14.70 -15.20 14.92
C THR A 201 -15.15 -13.80 15.36
N GLN A 202 -16.18 -13.72 16.20
CA GLN A 202 -16.67 -12.44 16.71
C GLN A 202 -15.61 -11.74 17.56
N ASP A 203 -14.95 -12.48 18.45
CA ASP A 203 -13.90 -11.95 19.34
C ASP A 203 -12.74 -11.34 18.51
N ALA A 204 -12.23 -12.05 17.50
CA ALA A 204 -11.17 -11.53 16.63
C ALA A 204 -11.60 -10.27 15.84
N TYR A 205 -12.88 -10.16 15.48
CA TYR A 205 -13.41 -8.96 14.86
C TYR A 205 -13.45 -7.80 15.86
N GLU A 206 -13.96 -8.02 17.09
CA GLU A 206 -14.06 -7.00 18.12
C GLU A 206 -12.69 -6.50 18.57
N GLU A 207 -11.73 -7.40 18.76
CA GLU A 207 -10.32 -7.08 19.05
C GLU A 207 -9.68 -6.18 17.99
N ALA A 208 -10.12 -6.25 16.74
CA ALA A 208 -9.61 -5.43 15.64
C ALA A 208 -10.37 -4.11 15.48
N ILE A 209 -11.72 -4.14 15.59
CA ILE A 209 -12.55 -3.00 15.27
C ILE A 209 -12.50 -1.91 16.34
N VAL A 210 -12.37 -2.26 17.61
CA VAL A 210 -12.32 -1.29 18.70
C VAL A 210 -11.06 -0.41 18.61
N PRO A 211 -9.82 -0.94 18.56
CA PRO A 211 -8.62 -0.11 18.41
C PRO A 211 -8.59 0.69 17.09
N LEU A 212 -9.22 0.17 16.03
CA LEU A 212 -9.34 0.89 14.77
C LEU A 212 -10.10 2.21 14.97
N PHE A 213 -11.30 2.17 15.59
CA PHE A 213 -12.11 3.36 15.76
C PHE A 213 -11.58 4.29 16.85
N GLU A 214 -11.01 3.76 17.93
CA GLU A 214 -10.28 4.57 18.91
C GLU A 214 -9.11 5.35 18.28
N THR A 215 -8.42 4.73 17.33
CA THR A 215 -7.33 5.41 16.62
C THR A 215 -7.85 6.42 15.60
N LEU A 216 -8.96 6.15 14.90
CA LEU A 216 -9.60 7.14 14.03
C LEU A 216 -10.12 8.35 14.82
N ASP A 217 -10.72 8.14 15.99
CA ASP A 217 -11.18 9.22 16.89
C ASP A 217 -9.98 10.06 17.39
N TRP A 218 -8.88 9.42 17.75
CA TRP A 218 -7.64 10.12 18.11
C TRP A 218 -7.03 10.90 16.95
N LEU A 219 -7.06 10.36 15.74
CA LEU A 219 -6.58 11.06 14.53
C LEU A 219 -7.47 12.27 14.21
N GLU A 220 -8.78 12.14 14.38
CA GLU A 220 -9.74 13.22 14.20
C GLU A 220 -9.44 14.37 15.16
N GLU A 221 -9.20 14.07 16.45
CA GLU A 221 -8.83 15.07 17.44
C GLU A 221 -7.48 15.73 17.11
N ARG A 222 -6.47 14.93 16.70
CA ARG A 222 -5.15 15.43 16.33
C ARG A 222 -5.27 16.41 15.14
N LEU A 223 -5.99 16.02 14.10
CA LEU A 223 -6.19 16.78 12.88
C LEU A 223 -7.14 17.97 13.06
N SER A 224 -7.85 18.11 14.17
CA SER A 224 -8.59 19.32 14.52
C SER A 224 -7.67 20.48 14.95
N LYS A 225 -6.41 20.17 15.32
CA LYS A 225 -5.45 21.11 15.91
C LYS A 225 -4.29 21.44 14.97
N GLN A 226 -4.05 20.64 13.94
CA GLN A 226 -2.93 20.79 13.03
C GLN A 226 -3.28 20.29 11.63
N HIS A 227 -2.58 20.81 10.62
CA HIS A 227 -2.88 20.55 9.21
C HIS A 227 -2.63 19.08 8.82
N TYR A 228 -1.43 18.57 9.15
CA TYR A 228 -1.00 17.19 8.87
C TYR A 228 -0.61 16.46 10.16
N LEU A 229 -0.25 15.18 10.04
CA LEU A 229 0.04 14.35 11.22
C LEU A 229 1.22 14.84 12.07
N THR A 230 2.16 15.57 11.48
CA THR A 230 3.35 16.12 12.14
C THR A 230 3.38 17.65 12.15
N GLY A 231 2.23 18.32 12.06
CA GLY A 231 2.13 19.76 12.05
C GLY A 231 1.74 20.34 10.69
N SER A 232 2.52 21.30 10.15
CA SER A 232 2.23 21.98 8.88
C SER A 232 2.85 21.30 7.64
N GLN A 233 3.72 20.32 7.84
CA GLN A 233 4.44 19.63 6.76
C GLN A 233 3.87 18.23 6.51
N ILE A 234 3.63 17.88 5.24
CA ILE A 234 3.29 16.51 4.85
C ILE A 234 4.53 15.61 5.02
N THR A 235 4.33 14.45 5.62
CA THR A 235 5.36 13.42 5.83
C THR A 235 4.94 12.05 5.30
N GLU A 236 5.83 11.06 5.36
CA GLU A 236 5.48 9.68 4.98
C GLU A 236 4.34 9.10 5.82
N ALA A 237 4.15 9.57 7.07
CA ALA A 237 3.06 9.13 7.91
C ALA A 237 1.68 9.46 7.30
N ASP A 238 1.56 10.67 6.73
CA ASP A 238 0.35 11.10 6.03
C ASP A 238 0.07 10.21 4.81
N TRP A 239 1.06 9.94 3.99
CA TRP A 239 0.90 9.10 2.81
C TRP A 239 0.60 7.64 3.15
N ARG A 240 1.18 7.12 4.23
CA ARG A 240 0.92 5.75 4.70
C ARG A 240 -0.50 5.59 5.23
N LEU A 241 -1.04 6.61 5.89
CA LEU A 241 -2.43 6.65 6.35
C LEU A 241 -3.41 6.86 5.19
N PHE A 242 -3.12 7.82 4.29
CA PHE A 242 -3.98 8.19 3.16
C PHE A 242 -4.45 6.99 2.34
N THR A 243 -3.54 6.07 2.04
CA THR A 243 -3.87 4.91 1.19
C THR A 243 -4.95 4.01 1.79
N THR A 244 -5.07 3.97 3.11
CA THR A 244 -6.16 3.28 3.80
C THR A 244 -7.42 4.12 3.82
N LEU A 245 -7.33 5.42 4.17
CA LEU A 245 -8.49 6.29 4.31
C LEU A 245 -9.24 6.51 3.00
N VAL A 246 -8.53 6.66 1.87
CA VAL A 246 -9.17 6.82 0.55
C VAL A 246 -9.97 5.57 0.11
N ARG A 247 -9.69 4.41 0.70
CA ARG A 247 -10.41 3.14 0.49
C ARG A 247 -11.48 2.87 1.54
N PHE A 248 -11.50 3.65 2.62
CA PHE A 248 -12.29 3.31 3.79
C PHE A 248 -13.78 3.25 3.48
N ASP A 249 -14.35 4.34 3.02
CA ASP A 249 -15.78 4.42 2.73
C ASP A 249 -16.20 3.54 1.53
N PRO A 250 -15.45 3.54 0.39
CA PRO A 250 -15.81 2.71 -0.77
C PRO A 250 -15.71 1.20 -0.54
N VAL A 251 -14.84 0.76 0.39
CA VAL A 251 -14.51 -0.65 0.58
C VAL A 251 -14.69 -1.10 2.01
N TYR A 252 -13.92 -0.54 2.96
CA TYR A 252 -13.79 -1.15 4.29
C TYR A 252 -15.06 -1.05 5.12
N VAL A 253 -15.84 0.01 4.95
CA VAL A 253 -17.16 0.17 5.60
C VAL A 253 -18.09 -0.99 5.24
N GLY A 254 -18.26 -1.30 3.97
CA GLY A 254 -19.15 -2.37 3.52
C GLY A 254 -18.50 -3.75 3.55
N HIS A 255 -17.40 -3.90 2.81
CA HIS A 255 -16.76 -5.18 2.56
C HIS A 255 -16.12 -5.78 3.81
N PHE A 256 -15.44 -4.97 4.62
CA PHE A 256 -14.74 -5.41 5.83
C PHE A 256 -15.50 -5.13 7.13
N LYS A 257 -16.73 -4.63 7.05
CA LYS A 257 -17.59 -4.31 8.21
C LYS A 257 -16.97 -3.27 9.15
N CYS A 258 -16.06 -2.40 8.66
CA CYS A 258 -15.51 -1.28 9.42
C CYS A 258 -16.53 -0.11 9.43
N ASN A 259 -17.72 -0.34 9.97
CA ASN A 259 -18.90 0.48 9.71
C ASN A 259 -19.49 1.20 10.92
N ILE A 260 -18.73 1.34 12.02
CA ILE A 260 -19.15 2.15 13.17
C ILE A 260 -19.33 3.61 12.73
N ARG A 261 -18.40 4.12 11.92
CA ARG A 261 -18.44 5.46 11.32
C ARG A 261 -17.71 5.46 9.97
N ARG A 262 -18.19 6.25 8.99
CA ARG A 262 -17.47 6.48 7.72
C ARG A 262 -16.44 7.58 7.90
N ILE A 263 -15.44 7.64 7.05
CA ILE A 263 -14.52 8.81 7.01
C ILE A 263 -15.30 10.09 6.69
N ALA A 264 -16.33 10.01 5.86
CA ALA A 264 -17.21 11.14 5.57
C ALA A 264 -17.92 11.74 6.80
N ASP A 265 -18.06 10.96 7.88
CA ASP A 265 -18.71 11.40 9.13
C ASP A 265 -17.72 12.05 10.12
N TYR A 266 -16.42 12.11 9.77
CA TYR A 266 -15.35 12.75 10.53
C TYR A 266 -14.95 14.08 9.86
N PRO A 267 -15.28 15.25 10.42
CA PRO A 267 -15.04 16.54 9.79
C PRO A 267 -13.58 16.77 9.38
N ASN A 268 -12.64 16.47 10.27
CA ASN A 268 -11.21 16.71 10.03
C ASN A 268 -10.57 15.65 9.15
N LEU A 269 -10.83 14.37 9.40
CA LEU A 269 -10.33 13.26 8.56
C LEU A 269 -10.87 13.36 7.13
N SER A 270 -12.14 13.71 6.95
CA SER A 270 -12.73 13.91 5.62
C SER A 270 -12.06 15.03 4.84
N GLY A 271 -11.84 16.18 5.49
CA GLY A 271 -11.08 17.30 4.90
C GLY A 271 -9.63 16.94 4.59
N TYR A 272 -8.97 16.23 5.50
CA TYR A 272 -7.59 15.76 5.35
C TYR A 272 -7.41 14.79 4.17
N VAL A 273 -8.33 13.85 3.97
CA VAL A 273 -8.27 12.93 2.82
C VAL A 273 -8.43 13.70 1.51
N ARG A 274 -9.32 14.71 1.46
CA ARG A 274 -9.49 15.56 0.27
C ARG A 274 -8.27 16.41 0.00
N ASP A 275 -7.66 16.99 1.02
CA ASP A 275 -6.42 17.77 0.88
C ASP A 275 -5.29 16.92 0.29
N LEU A 276 -5.03 15.74 0.87
CA LEU A 276 -4.00 14.84 0.36
C LEU A 276 -4.31 14.31 -1.06
N TYR A 277 -5.57 14.03 -1.36
CA TYR A 277 -5.98 13.61 -2.71
C TYR A 277 -5.71 14.70 -3.76
N GLN A 278 -5.91 15.98 -3.39
CA GLN A 278 -5.74 17.14 -4.27
C GLN A 278 -4.28 17.59 -4.40
N GLN A 279 -3.34 16.99 -3.67
CA GLN A 279 -1.92 17.25 -3.87
C GLN A 279 -1.48 16.89 -5.29
N PRO A 280 -0.62 17.70 -5.95
CA PRO A 280 -0.20 17.47 -7.33
C PRO A 280 0.35 16.05 -7.55
N GLY A 281 -0.20 15.34 -8.53
CA GLY A 281 0.24 13.99 -8.90
C GLY A 281 -0.30 12.86 -8.02
N VAL A 282 -1.17 13.12 -7.04
CA VAL A 282 -1.74 12.09 -6.15
C VAL A 282 -3.04 11.52 -6.70
N ALA A 283 -3.96 12.36 -7.18
CA ALA A 283 -5.25 11.92 -7.72
C ALA A 283 -5.11 10.85 -8.82
N GLU A 284 -4.12 10.99 -9.70
CA GLU A 284 -3.83 10.03 -10.78
C GLU A 284 -3.32 8.66 -10.29
N THR A 285 -2.93 8.54 -9.01
CA THR A 285 -2.52 7.27 -8.40
C THR A 285 -3.70 6.49 -7.82
N VAL A 286 -4.89 7.11 -7.75
CA VAL A 286 -6.12 6.50 -7.21
C VAL A 286 -6.96 5.94 -8.35
N ASN A 287 -7.10 4.64 -8.41
CA ASN A 287 -8.00 3.96 -9.35
C ASN A 287 -9.13 3.29 -8.58
N MET A 288 -10.28 3.99 -8.48
CA MET A 288 -11.41 3.51 -7.70
C MET A 288 -12.07 2.26 -8.29
N GLU A 289 -12.01 2.10 -9.60
CA GLU A 289 -12.52 0.91 -10.29
C GLU A 289 -11.71 -0.33 -9.91
N HIS A 290 -10.38 -0.29 -10.04
CA HIS A 290 -9.51 -1.38 -9.57
C HIS A 290 -9.69 -1.68 -8.09
N ILE A 291 -9.81 -0.63 -7.26
CA ILE A 291 -10.02 -0.77 -5.82
C ILE A 291 -11.29 -1.58 -5.55
N LYS A 292 -12.44 -1.12 -6.04
CA LYS A 292 -13.73 -1.77 -5.77
C LYS A 292 -13.79 -3.17 -6.39
N ASN A 293 -13.40 -3.30 -7.66
CA ASN A 293 -13.45 -4.57 -8.37
C ASN A 293 -12.57 -5.63 -7.71
N HIS A 294 -11.37 -5.25 -7.22
CA HIS A 294 -10.50 -6.20 -6.52
C HIS A 294 -11.11 -6.68 -5.22
N TYR A 295 -11.48 -5.76 -4.33
CA TYR A 295 -11.96 -6.16 -3.00
C TYR A 295 -13.25 -6.97 -3.08
N TYR A 296 -14.25 -6.47 -3.80
CA TYR A 296 -15.53 -7.16 -3.90
C TYR A 296 -15.48 -8.37 -4.83
N GLY A 297 -14.63 -8.38 -5.85
CA GLY A 297 -14.55 -9.45 -6.84
C GLY A 297 -13.61 -10.61 -6.47
N SER A 298 -12.54 -10.34 -5.66
CA SER A 298 -11.49 -11.34 -5.41
C SER A 298 -11.56 -12.00 -4.03
N HIS A 299 -12.32 -11.45 -3.07
CA HIS A 299 -12.43 -11.98 -1.71
C HIS A 299 -13.72 -12.81 -1.54
N GLU A 300 -13.78 -13.97 -2.16
CA GLU A 300 -14.99 -14.81 -2.20
C GLU A 300 -15.43 -15.29 -0.81
N THR A 301 -14.52 -15.41 0.16
CA THR A 301 -14.86 -15.75 1.55
C THR A 301 -15.60 -14.62 2.27
N VAL A 302 -15.44 -13.36 1.81
CA VAL A 302 -16.10 -12.18 2.38
C VAL A 302 -17.33 -11.78 1.56
N ASN A 303 -17.23 -11.88 0.23
CA ASN A 303 -18.28 -11.54 -0.73
C ASN A 303 -18.49 -12.67 -1.75
N PRO A 304 -19.19 -13.75 -1.39
CA PRO A 304 -19.36 -14.92 -2.26
C PRO A 304 -20.06 -14.63 -3.59
N SER A 305 -20.95 -13.65 -3.61
CA SER A 305 -21.67 -13.24 -4.82
C SER A 305 -20.80 -12.48 -5.83
N ARG A 306 -19.65 -11.94 -5.38
CA ARG A 306 -18.75 -11.10 -6.17
C ARG A 306 -19.40 -9.83 -6.75
N VAL A 307 -20.58 -9.47 -6.27
CA VAL A 307 -21.28 -8.25 -6.69
C VAL A 307 -20.52 -7.03 -6.18
N VAL A 308 -20.18 -6.12 -7.09
CA VAL A 308 -19.49 -4.86 -6.79
C VAL A 308 -20.52 -3.76 -6.56
N PRO A 309 -20.55 -3.11 -5.40
CA PRO A 309 -21.57 -2.06 -5.13
C PRO A 309 -21.31 -0.81 -5.98
N MET A 310 -22.37 -0.11 -6.38
CA MET A 310 -22.25 1.17 -7.10
C MET A 310 -21.73 2.30 -6.21
N GLY A 311 -22.19 2.38 -4.97
CA GLY A 311 -21.80 3.40 -3.99
C GLY A 311 -20.60 2.97 -3.11
N PRO A 312 -20.24 3.86 -2.15
CA PRO A 312 -20.68 5.24 -2.08
C PRO A 312 -20.09 6.11 -3.18
N VAL A 313 -20.78 7.20 -3.54
CA VAL A 313 -20.23 8.25 -4.39
C VAL A 313 -19.49 9.21 -3.46
N VAL A 314 -18.16 9.22 -3.53
CA VAL A 314 -17.31 10.12 -2.73
C VAL A 314 -16.61 11.09 -3.67
N ASP A 315 -16.80 12.39 -3.44
CA ASP A 315 -16.10 13.43 -4.18
C ASP A 315 -14.87 13.90 -3.41
N TYR A 316 -13.70 13.36 -3.78
CA TYR A 316 -12.43 13.78 -3.21
C TYR A 316 -11.92 15.12 -3.78
N THR A 317 -12.57 15.68 -4.81
CA THR A 317 -12.22 16.99 -5.40
C THR A 317 -12.99 18.13 -4.73
N ALA A 318 -13.97 17.82 -3.88
CA ALA A 318 -14.71 18.82 -3.14
C ALA A 318 -13.78 19.67 -2.26
N SER A 319 -14.16 20.93 -2.05
CA SER A 319 -13.40 21.87 -1.22
C SER A 319 -13.23 21.35 0.21
N HIS A 320 -12.14 21.75 0.84
CA HIS A 320 -11.83 21.51 2.24
C HIS A 320 -11.30 22.79 2.90
N ASP A 321 -11.21 22.79 4.22
CA ASP A 321 -10.81 23.99 4.98
C ASP A 321 -9.47 23.81 5.73
N ARG A 322 -8.68 22.79 5.34
CA ARG A 322 -7.42 22.44 6.02
C ARG A 322 -6.39 23.58 6.06
N ALA A 323 -6.37 24.45 5.05
CA ALA A 323 -5.49 25.62 5.03
C ALA A 323 -5.68 26.59 6.21
N LYS A 324 -6.78 26.49 6.98
CA LYS A 324 -6.99 27.30 8.17
C LYS A 324 -6.11 26.89 9.36
N LEU A 325 -5.50 25.73 9.31
CA LEU A 325 -4.71 25.16 10.40
C LEU A 325 -3.20 25.41 10.27
N GLY A 326 -2.79 26.20 9.31
CA GLY A 326 -1.40 26.68 9.12
C GLY A 326 -0.54 25.71 8.35
#